data_7c9499315ebb1f5c1aa9cefd98ff7ef9
#
_entry.id   7c9499315ebb1f5c1aa9cefd98ff7ef9
#
_cell.length_a   1.000
_cell.length_b   1.000
_cell.length_c   1.000
_cell.angle_alpha   90.00
_cell.angle_beta   90.00
_cell.angle_gamma   90.00
#
_symmetry.space_group_name_H-M   'P 1'
#
loop_
_entity.id
_entity.type
_entity.pdbx_description
1 polymer ?
#
loop_
_entity_poly.entity_id
_entity_poly.type
_entity_poly.pdbx_seq_one_letter_code
_entity_poly.pdbx_strand_id
1 'polypeptide(L)'
;MSHFLLSPLKILTVVTACAAGWNYLQFESSRTVEYASEQRDNSETRVVKQTVTVIGATFHRFRPDPEPGTFDAAWPCFRGTFRNNLPDDGVALVKQWDEESPPGVPGGPKVLWRQTLGEGYAGAIIANGRAYILDYLEEDNADALRCFGLFTGEEIWQRSYANPIRRNHGKSRTVPAYSDNVVVTFGPAAHVMAVDATSGDLLWTRDLVREYQCEVPQWYAGQCPLIDDGKVILGIGGETVLMTALDLKTGETVWELPNVVVLVAQPDGLKMSHASVLATTLLGREQYIYAGIGGIAACDLDGQLLWQCRTWKPAVWAPTPLKIGEDRLFLTAGYGAGSALLRVQSENNTFEAVIENEWKPNKGPASEQQTPLLIDGTLFVIQPKDAGALRTELVAADVHRLPEIKATSGKDARFGLGPYLYADNAFWIVDDDGVLHVYEYANNEFRYIAHHKVLPGVDSWGPIAYAGGIMILRDSTSMVCLDLRMD
;
A
#
# COMPACT_ATOMS: atom_id res chain seq x y z
N MET A 1 -47.93 -8.28 -50.76
CA MET A 1 -47.59 -7.60 -49.49
C MET A 1 -48.14 -8.44 -48.36
N SER A 2 -47.32 -9.34 -47.79
CA SER A 2 -47.70 -10.20 -46.68
C SER A 2 -47.10 -9.61 -45.37
N HIS A 3 -47.98 -9.10 -44.53
CA HIS A 3 -47.65 -8.66 -43.18
C HIS A 3 -47.41 -9.90 -42.29
N PHE A 4 -46.16 -10.12 -41.88
CA PHE A 4 -45.87 -11.04 -40.79
C PHE A 4 -46.12 -10.33 -39.46
N LEU A 5 -47.27 -10.58 -38.87
CA LEU A 5 -47.58 -10.27 -37.48
C LEU A 5 -46.99 -11.39 -36.62
N LEU A 6 -45.95 -11.07 -35.88
CA LEU A 6 -45.41 -11.95 -34.85
C LEU A 6 -46.47 -12.11 -33.74
N SER A 7 -46.79 -13.35 -33.35
CA SER A 7 -47.75 -13.61 -32.27
C SER A 7 -47.21 -13.07 -30.92
N PRO A 8 -48.10 -12.68 -30.00
CA PRO A 8 -47.73 -12.18 -28.68
C PRO A 8 -46.81 -13.13 -27.90
N LEU A 9 -46.93 -14.41 -28.16
CA LEU A 9 -46.10 -15.45 -27.53
C LEU A 9 -44.63 -15.39 -27.97
N LYS A 10 -44.35 -15.03 -29.23
CA LYS A 10 -42.99 -14.86 -29.75
C LYS A 10 -42.33 -13.59 -29.22
N ILE A 11 -43.09 -12.52 -28.98
CA ILE A 11 -42.62 -11.28 -28.39
C ILE A 11 -42.27 -11.55 -26.92
N LEU A 12 -43.08 -12.27 -26.18
CA LEU A 12 -42.81 -12.63 -24.78
C LEU A 12 -41.53 -13.49 -24.64
N THR A 13 -41.32 -14.46 -25.55
CA THR A 13 -40.15 -15.31 -25.55
C THR A 13 -38.87 -14.50 -25.85
N VAL A 14 -38.94 -13.53 -26.75
CA VAL A 14 -37.79 -12.65 -27.06
C VAL A 14 -37.50 -11.71 -25.88
N VAL A 15 -38.50 -11.12 -25.23
CA VAL A 15 -38.35 -10.27 -24.05
C VAL A 15 -37.80 -11.06 -22.88
N THR A 16 -38.27 -12.28 -22.66
CA THR A 16 -37.76 -13.16 -21.58
C THR A 16 -36.32 -13.59 -21.86
N ALA A 17 -35.98 -13.88 -23.11
CA ALA A 17 -34.60 -14.22 -23.47
C ALA A 17 -33.63 -12.99 -23.34
N CYS A 18 -34.12 -11.78 -23.66
CA CYS A 18 -33.37 -10.56 -23.46
C CYS A 18 -33.22 -10.23 -21.97
N ALA A 19 -34.26 -10.41 -21.14
CA ALA A 19 -34.18 -10.20 -19.69
C ALA A 19 -33.30 -11.26 -18.99
N ALA A 20 -33.40 -12.54 -19.43
CA ALA A 20 -32.51 -13.60 -18.95
C ALA A 20 -31.05 -13.36 -19.39
N GLY A 21 -30.82 -12.89 -20.62
CA GLY A 21 -29.49 -12.47 -21.11
C GLY A 21 -28.95 -11.27 -20.37
N TRP A 22 -29.80 -10.31 -20.01
CA TRP A 22 -29.38 -9.13 -19.20
C TRP A 22 -29.04 -9.52 -17.76
N ASN A 23 -29.86 -10.38 -17.12
CA ASN A 23 -29.55 -10.91 -15.79
C ASN A 23 -28.33 -11.85 -15.83
N TYR A 24 -28.13 -12.62 -16.90
CA TYR A 24 -26.95 -13.45 -17.11
C TYR A 24 -25.69 -12.58 -17.29
N LEU A 25 -25.79 -11.46 -17.99
CA LEU A 25 -24.70 -10.48 -18.13
C LEU A 25 -24.39 -9.73 -16.83
N GLN A 26 -25.34 -9.63 -15.91
CA GLN A 26 -25.07 -9.11 -14.55
C GLN A 26 -24.52 -10.18 -13.59
N PHE A 27 -24.72 -11.46 -13.88
CA PHE A 27 -24.26 -12.58 -13.06
C PHE A 27 -22.96 -13.22 -13.54
N GLU A 28 -22.62 -13.14 -14.83
CA GLU A 28 -21.33 -13.59 -15.37
C GLU A 28 -20.36 -12.44 -15.52
N SER A 29 -19.71 -12.10 -14.45
CA SER A 29 -18.81 -10.95 -14.39
C SER A 29 -17.33 -11.30 -14.41
N SER A 30 -16.94 -12.40 -14.98
CA SER A 30 -15.56 -12.67 -15.38
C SER A 30 -15.47 -12.96 -16.86
N ARG A 31 -15.78 -11.96 -17.72
CA ARG A 31 -15.50 -12.10 -19.15
C ARG A 31 -14.06 -11.73 -19.43
N THR A 32 -13.25 -12.75 -19.67
CA THR A 32 -12.03 -12.62 -20.43
C THR A 32 -12.39 -12.29 -21.86
N VAL A 33 -12.09 -11.09 -22.32
CA VAL A 33 -12.26 -10.71 -23.74
C VAL A 33 -11.01 -11.16 -24.49
N GLU A 34 -11.16 -12.12 -25.40
CA GLU A 34 -10.07 -12.57 -26.25
C GLU A 34 -9.90 -11.64 -27.44
N TYR A 35 -8.73 -10.99 -27.54
CA TYR A 35 -8.30 -10.30 -28.74
C TYR A 35 -7.24 -11.10 -29.46
N ALA A 36 -7.42 -11.29 -30.78
CA ALA A 36 -6.39 -11.84 -31.64
C ALA A 36 -5.56 -10.68 -32.21
N SER A 37 -4.28 -10.60 -31.87
CA SER A 37 -3.34 -9.72 -32.56
C SER A 37 -2.53 -10.58 -33.56
N GLU A 38 -2.54 -10.20 -34.83
CA GLU A 38 -1.65 -10.81 -35.83
C GLU A 38 -0.28 -10.15 -35.77
N GLN A 39 0.71 -10.82 -35.22
CA GLN A 39 2.12 -10.50 -35.47
C GLN A 39 2.58 -11.28 -36.67
N ARG A 40 2.92 -10.58 -37.74
CA ARG A 40 3.58 -11.19 -38.92
C ARG A 40 5.05 -11.38 -38.62
N ASP A 41 5.44 -12.59 -38.32
CA ASP A 41 6.84 -13.04 -38.46
C ASP A 41 6.97 -13.87 -39.73
N ASN A 42 8.14 -13.80 -40.38
CA ASN A 42 8.35 -14.22 -41.76
C ASN A 42 8.31 -15.74 -42.05
N SER A 43 7.78 -16.57 -41.16
CA SER A 43 7.69 -18.01 -41.43
C SER A 43 6.50 -18.77 -40.87
N GLU A 44 5.69 -18.23 -39.95
CA GLU A 44 4.40 -18.86 -39.59
C GLU A 44 3.54 -17.82 -38.83
N THR A 45 2.28 -17.66 -39.21
CA THR A 45 1.31 -16.82 -38.52
C THR A 45 0.92 -17.51 -37.23
N ARG A 46 1.55 -17.16 -36.13
CA ARG A 46 1.17 -17.63 -34.79
C ARG A 46 0.15 -16.66 -34.22
N VAL A 47 -1.10 -17.07 -34.18
CA VAL A 47 -2.15 -16.32 -33.46
C VAL A 47 -1.88 -16.48 -31.97
N VAL A 48 -1.34 -15.43 -31.32
CA VAL A 48 -1.22 -15.37 -29.87
C VAL A 48 -2.54 -14.82 -29.33
N LYS A 49 -3.36 -15.68 -28.73
CA LYS A 49 -4.53 -15.25 -27.99
C LYS A 49 -4.05 -14.53 -26.71
N GLN A 50 -4.16 -13.22 -26.69
CA GLN A 50 -3.96 -12.45 -25.48
C GLN A 50 -5.28 -12.36 -24.70
N THR A 51 -5.32 -12.94 -23.51
CA THR A 51 -6.45 -12.83 -22.59
C THR A 51 -6.36 -11.48 -21.90
N VAL A 52 -7.36 -10.63 -22.10
CA VAL A 52 -7.45 -9.32 -21.43
C VAL A 52 -8.20 -9.50 -20.12
N THR A 53 -7.56 -9.16 -19.01
CA THR A 53 -8.21 -9.14 -17.70
C THR A 53 -9.19 -7.97 -17.63
N VAL A 54 -10.46 -8.25 -17.30
CA VAL A 54 -11.47 -7.23 -17.03
C VAL A 54 -11.43 -6.92 -15.52
N ILE A 55 -10.71 -5.87 -15.17
CA ILE A 55 -10.47 -5.47 -13.78
C ILE A 55 -11.79 -5.06 -13.11
N GLY A 56 -12.06 -5.57 -11.90
CA GLY A 56 -13.25 -5.23 -11.12
C GLY A 56 -14.57 -5.78 -11.69
N ALA A 57 -14.52 -6.80 -12.54
CA ALA A 57 -15.69 -7.31 -13.26
C ALA A 57 -16.72 -8.00 -12.36
N THR A 58 -16.30 -8.62 -11.26
CA THR A 58 -17.18 -9.37 -10.35
C THR A 58 -17.54 -8.54 -9.13
N PHE A 59 -18.82 -8.49 -8.79
CA PHE A 59 -19.31 -7.78 -7.62
C PHE A 59 -20.28 -8.64 -6.82
N HIS A 60 -20.04 -8.72 -5.51
CA HIS A 60 -20.94 -9.37 -4.56
C HIS A 60 -21.30 -8.40 -3.44
N ARG A 61 -22.59 -8.24 -3.19
CA ARG A 61 -23.13 -7.55 -2.03
C ARG A 61 -23.67 -8.56 -1.04
N PHE A 62 -23.13 -8.60 0.16
CA PHE A 62 -23.53 -9.54 1.21
C PHE A 62 -24.58 -8.95 2.16
N ARG A 63 -24.57 -7.62 2.30
CA ARG A 63 -25.49 -6.90 3.19
C ARG A 63 -26.10 -5.70 2.46
N PRO A 64 -27.37 -5.33 2.76
CA PRO A 64 -27.86 -4.02 2.37
C PRO A 64 -26.96 -2.95 2.98
N ASP A 65 -26.87 -1.78 2.34
CA ASP A 65 -26.05 -0.68 2.85
C ASP A 65 -26.43 -0.38 4.30
N PRO A 66 -25.56 -0.65 5.28
CA PRO A 66 -25.75 -0.07 6.59
C PRO A 66 -25.59 1.44 6.43
N GLU A 67 -26.40 2.22 7.12
CA GLU A 67 -26.14 3.65 7.27
C GLU A 67 -24.65 3.83 7.64
N PRO A 68 -23.93 4.77 7.00
CA PRO A 68 -22.55 5.04 7.38
C PRO A 68 -22.51 5.25 8.87
N GLY A 69 -21.69 4.47 9.57
CA GLY A 69 -21.52 4.64 11.01
C GLY A 69 -21.05 6.05 11.31
N THR A 70 -21.47 6.62 12.46
CA THR A 70 -21.07 7.95 12.93
C THR A 70 -19.61 8.00 13.43
N PHE A 71 -18.74 7.15 12.89
CA PHE A 71 -17.33 7.09 13.28
C PHE A 71 -16.50 7.99 12.36
N ASP A 72 -16.13 9.17 12.89
CA ASP A 72 -15.46 10.24 12.13
C ASP A 72 -13.95 10.02 12.01
N ALA A 73 -13.35 9.19 12.89
CA ALA A 73 -11.92 8.91 12.80
C ALA A 73 -11.60 8.05 11.56
N ALA A 74 -10.48 8.35 10.92
CA ALA A 74 -10.09 7.70 9.68
C ALA A 74 -8.59 7.37 9.63
N TRP A 75 -8.27 6.31 8.88
CA TRP A 75 -6.94 5.94 8.42
C TRP A 75 -7.02 5.68 6.91
N PRO A 76 -7.09 6.76 6.11
CA PRO A 76 -7.60 6.70 4.75
C PRO A 76 -6.61 6.16 3.72
N CYS A 77 -5.35 5.96 4.08
CA CYS A 77 -4.31 5.50 3.18
C CYS A 77 -3.13 4.88 3.94
N PHE A 78 -2.15 4.41 3.20
CA PHE A 78 -0.89 3.90 3.73
C PHE A 78 -0.24 4.91 4.67
N ARG A 79 0.03 4.48 5.92
CA ARG A 79 0.60 5.27 7.01
C ARG A 79 -0.31 6.39 7.54
N GLY A 80 -1.62 6.32 7.28
CA GLY A 80 -2.64 7.20 7.85
C GLY A 80 -2.78 8.55 7.18
N THR A 81 -3.58 9.42 7.77
CA THR A 81 -3.97 10.71 7.22
C THR A 81 -2.76 11.58 6.84
N PHE A 82 -1.72 11.58 7.67
CA PHE A 82 -0.50 12.36 7.44
C PHE A 82 0.62 11.53 6.79
N ARG A 83 0.36 10.28 6.42
CA ARG A 83 1.30 9.35 5.76
C ARG A 83 2.62 9.15 6.53
N ASN A 84 2.53 9.20 7.87
CA ASN A 84 3.70 9.16 8.76
C ASN A 84 3.63 8.11 9.88
N ASN A 85 2.52 7.33 9.99
CA ASN A 85 2.23 6.41 11.09
C ASN A 85 2.13 7.09 12.48
N LEU A 86 1.76 8.38 12.50
CA LEU A 86 1.57 9.18 13.70
C LEU A 86 0.13 9.72 13.68
N PRO A 87 -0.86 9.01 14.25
CA PRO A 87 -2.20 9.55 14.42
C PRO A 87 -2.16 10.72 15.41
N ASP A 88 -2.91 11.76 15.11
CA ASP A 88 -3.08 12.95 15.96
C ASP A 88 -4.55 13.06 16.40
N ASP A 89 -5.04 12.01 17.09
CA ASP A 89 -6.43 11.94 17.55
C ASP A 89 -6.57 12.14 19.07
N GLY A 90 -5.48 12.18 19.80
CA GLY A 90 -5.45 12.39 21.24
C GLY A 90 -6.17 11.32 22.06
N VAL A 91 -6.44 10.15 21.48
CA VAL A 91 -7.14 9.06 22.14
C VAL A 91 -6.20 8.34 23.11
N ALA A 92 -6.61 8.26 24.38
CA ALA A 92 -5.91 7.46 25.38
C ALA A 92 -6.19 5.96 25.16
N LEU A 93 -5.12 5.16 25.14
CA LEU A 93 -5.16 3.74 24.82
C LEU A 93 -4.87 2.86 26.03
N VAL A 94 -5.53 1.70 26.08
CA VAL A 94 -5.17 0.62 26.99
C VAL A 94 -3.85 0.03 26.55
N LYS A 95 -2.79 0.24 27.35
CA LYS A 95 -1.42 -0.19 27.03
C LYS A 95 -0.96 -1.41 27.84
N GLN A 96 -1.73 -1.80 28.86
CA GLN A 96 -1.39 -2.91 29.74
C GLN A 96 -2.52 -3.94 29.77
N TRP A 97 -2.15 -5.20 29.73
CA TRP A 97 -3.05 -6.35 29.78
C TRP A 97 -2.34 -7.55 30.41
N ASP A 98 -3.08 -8.61 30.67
CA ASP A 98 -2.52 -9.88 31.10
C ASP A 98 -1.84 -10.58 29.91
N GLU A 99 -0.52 -10.63 29.95
CA GLU A 99 0.32 -11.16 28.86
C GLU A 99 0.17 -12.68 28.67
N GLU A 100 -0.23 -13.40 29.72
CA GLU A 100 -0.42 -14.85 29.71
C GLU A 100 -1.80 -15.30 29.22
N SER A 101 -2.73 -14.34 29.07
CA SER A 101 -4.08 -14.66 28.58
C SER A 101 -4.01 -15.14 27.12
N PRO A 102 -4.69 -16.24 26.77
CA PRO A 102 -4.78 -16.67 25.37
C PRO A 102 -5.45 -15.61 24.47
N PRO A 103 -5.13 -15.54 23.18
CA PRO A 103 -5.77 -14.60 22.25
C PRO A 103 -7.30 -14.68 22.27
N GLY A 104 -7.95 -13.54 22.52
CA GLY A 104 -9.43 -13.46 22.54
C GLY A 104 -10.10 -13.89 23.85
N VAL A 105 -9.32 -14.11 24.91
CA VAL A 105 -9.80 -14.36 26.29
C VAL A 105 -9.73 -13.06 27.09
N PRO A 106 -10.62 -12.84 28.09
CA PRO A 106 -10.53 -11.68 28.99
C PRO A 106 -9.13 -11.55 29.62
N GLY A 107 -8.56 -10.35 29.59
CA GLY A 107 -7.22 -10.06 30.08
C GLY A 107 -6.26 -9.55 29.02
N GLY A 108 -6.47 -9.86 27.73
CA GLY A 108 -5.73 -9.31 26.59
C GLY A 108 -6.41 -8.08 25.97
N PRO A 109 -5.86 -7.55 24.85
CA PRO A 109 -6.50 -6.50 24.06
C PRO A 109 -7.92 -6.92 23.64
N LYS A 110 -8.88 -6.00 23.73
CA LYS A 110 -10.27 -6.28 23.35
C LYS A 110 -10.39 -6.52 21.87
N VAL A 111 -10.69 -7.75 21.47
CA VAL A 111 -10.93 -8.15 20.08
C VAL A 111 -12.38 -7.87 19.71
N LEU A 112 -12.61 -7.04 18.69
CA LEU A 112 -13.94 -6.83 18.11
C LEU A 112 -14.32 -7.99 17.20
N TRP A 113 -13.43 -8.35 16.28
CA TRP A 113 -13.65 -9.43 15.34
C TRP A 113 -12.35 -9.96 14.73
N ARG A 114 -12.45 -11.09 14.07
CA ARG A 114 -11.39 -11.71 13.26
C ARG A 114 -11.96 -12.10 11.91
N GLN A 115 -11.13 -11.99 10.85
CA GLN A 115 -11.47 -12.41 9.50
C GLN A 115 -10.35 -13.26 8.90
N THR A 116 -10.73 -14.26 8.11
CA THR A 116 -9.81 -15.01 7.27
C THR A 116 -9.62 -14.28 5.95
N LEU A 117 -8.38 -14.22 5.49
CA LEU A 117 -7.97 -13.62 4.23
C LEU A 117 -7.21 -14.64 3.37
N GLY A 118 -7.05 -14.34 2.09
CA GLY A 118 -6.09 -15.01 1.24
C GLY A 118 -4.64 -14.66 1.60
N GLU A 119 -3.68 -15.41 1.06
CA GLU A 119 -2.28 -15.20 1.35
C GLU A 119 -1.79 -13.84 0.82
N GLY A 120 -1.36 -12.96 1.73
CA GLY A 120 -0.88 -11.63 1.39
C GLY A 120 -0.46 -10.79 2.60
N TYR A 121 -0.02 -9.57 2.31
CA TYR A 121 0.50 -8.60 3.28
C TYR A 121 -0.12 -7.21 3.15
N ALA A 122 -1.25 -7.11 2.45
CA ALA A 122 -1.94 -5.83 2.30
C ALA A 122 -2.49 -5.34 3.64
N GLY A 123 -2.25 -4.07 3.99
CA GLY A 123 -2.91 -3.43 5.13
C GLY A 123 -4.31 -2.96 4.79
N ALA A 124 -5.15 -2.81 5.82
CA ALA A 124 -6.46 -2.19 5.68
C ALA A 124 -6.38 -0.66 5.69
N ILE A 125 -7.46 -0.01 5.25
CA ILE A 125 -7.77 1.39 5.57
C ILE A 125 -9.07 1.45 6.35
N ILE A 126 -9.26 2.54 7.11
CA ILE A 126 -10.47 2.83 7.88
C ILE A 126 -11.06 4.16 7.38
N ALA A 127 -12.30 4.13 6.93
CA ALA A 127 -13.05 5.32 6.54
C ALA A 127 -14.55 5.09 6.69
N ASN A 128 -15.30 6.11 7.15
CA ASN A 128 -16.76 6.09 7.28
C ASN A 128 -17.30 4.88 8.06
N GLY A 129 -16.65 4.47 9.15
CA GLY A 129 -17.04 3.31 9.96
C GLY A 129 -16.89 1.97 9.24
N ARG A 130 -16.06 1.90 8.21
CA ARG A 130 -15.76 0.68 7.43
C ARG A 130 -14.27 0.43 7.37
N ALA A 131 -13.91 -0.84 7.16
CA ALA A 131 -12.57 -1.28 6.83
C ALA A 131 -12.53 -1.80 5.39
N TYR A 132 -11.54 -1.36 4.61
CA TYR A 132 -11.33 -1.81 3.24
C TYR A 132 -9.95 -2.44 3.11
N ILE A 133 -9.85 -3.57 2.45
CA ILE A 133 -8.60 -4.29 2.27
C ILE A 133 -8.53 -4.93 0.89
N LEU A 134 -7.35 -4.86 0.26
CA LEU A 134 -7.06 -5.66 -0.93
C LEU A 134 -6.66 -7.06 -0.50
N ASP A 135 -7.37 -8.07 -1.01
CA ASP A 135 -7.18 -9.48 -0.70
C ASP A 135 -6.99 -10.30 -1.96
N TYR A 136 -6.62 -11.56 -1.82
CA TYR A 136 -6.55 -12.51 -2.93
C TYR A 136 -7.42 -13.73 -2.63
N LEU A 137 -8.42 -13.97 -3.47
CA LEU A 137 -9.31 -15.11 -3.37
C LEU A 137 -8.65 -16.33 -4.01
N GLU A 138 -8.13 -17.24 -3.21
CA GLU A 138 -7.34 -18.38 -3.68
C GLU A 138 -8.15 -19.33 -4.58
N GLU A 139 -9.41 -19.59 -4.22
CA GLU A 139 -10.29 -20.50 -4.98
C GLU A 139 -10.65 -19.94 -6.36
N ASP A 140 -10.81 -18.62 -6.46
CA ASP A 140 -11.19 -17.92 -7.68
C ASP A 140 -9.97 -17.47 -8.51
N ASN A 141 -8.77 -17.54 -7.96
CA ASN A 141 -7.55 -16.93 -8.52
C ASN A 141 -7.79 -15.46 -8.87
N ALA A 142 -8.33 -14.68 -7.92
CA ALA A 142 -8.79 -13.33 -8.15
C ALA A 142 -8.26 -12.33 -7.11
N ASP A 143 -7.90 -11.13 -7.56
CA ASP A 143 -7.74 -9.99 -6.67
C ASP A 143 -9.12 -9.48 -6.25
N ALA A 144 -9.26 -9.08 -4.99
CA ALA A 144 -10.51 -8.59 -4.44
C ALA A 144 -10.30 -7.39 -3.51
N LEU A 145 -11.05 -6.32 -3.73
CA LEU A 145 -11.27 -5.30 -2.71
C LEU A 145 -12.48 -5.73 -1.87
N ARG A 146 -12.27 -5.90 -0.58
CA ARG A 146 -13.27 -6.31 0.39
C ARG A 146 -13.59 -5.17 1.34
N CYS A 147 -14.87 -4.98 1.66
CA CYS A 147 -15.37 -3.96 2.56
C CYS A 147 -16.09 -4.60 3.74
N PHE A 148 -15.68 -4.23 4.95
CA PHE A 148 -16.23 -4.74 6.22
C PHE A 148 -16.77 -3.62 7.09
N GLY A 149 -17.79 -3.90 7.89
CA GLY A 149 -18.20 -3.03 8.99
C GLY A 149 -17.10 -2.95 10.05
N LEU A 150 -16.65 -1.74 10.40
CA LEU A 150 -15.52 -1.54 11.31
C LEU A 150 -15.70 -2.20 12.67
N PHE A 151 -16.89 -2.10 13.25
CA PHE A 151 -17.17 -2.63 14.60
C PHE A 151 -17.72 -4.06 14.59
N THR A 152 -18.30 -4.50 13.48
CA THR A 152 -18.96 -5.82 13.39
C THR A 152 -18.10 -6.86 12.71
N GLY A 153 -17.17 -6.46 11.84
CA GLY A 153 -16.41 -7.34 10.97
C GLY A 153 -17.24 -8.00 9.87
N GLU A 154 -18.55 -7.72 9.78
CA GLU A 154 -19.39 -8.29 8.72
C GLU A 154 -18.96 -7.75 7.36
N GLU A 155 -18.79 -8.64 6.40
CA GLU A 155 -18.49 -8.25 5.02
C GLU A 155 -19.73 -7.62 4.38
N ILE A 156 -19.58 -6.40 3.88
CA ILE A 156 -20.68 -5.61 3.29
C ILE A 156 -20.73 -5.88 1.80
N TRP A 157 -19.60 -5.73 1.12
CA TRP A 157 -19.45 -6.00 -0.30
C TRP A 157 -18.02 -6.39 -0.66
N GLN A 158 -17.88 -7.01 -1.82
CA GLN A 158 -16.61 -7.41 -2.42
C GLN A 158 -16.64 -7.11 -3.91
N ARG A 159 -15.56 -6.54 -4.44
CA ARG A 159 -15.35 -6.38 -5.87
C ARG A 159 -14.05 -7.04 -6.29
N SER A 160 -14.13 -7.94 -7.24
CA SER A 160 -12.99 -8.77 -7.64
C SER A 160 -12.85 -8.90 -9.16
N TYR A 161 -11.73 -9.43 -9.58
CA TYR A 161 -11.44 -9.78 -10.97
C TYR A 161 -10.42 -10.91 -11.04
N ALA A 162 -10.54 -11.75 -12.05
CA ALA A 162 -9.61 -12.84 -12.28
C ALA A 162 -8.20 -12.31 -12.53
N ASN A 163 -7.25 -12.75 -11.73
CA ASN A 163 -5.84 -12.44 -11.86
C ASN A 163 -5.01 -13.68 -11.47
N PRO A 164 -4.89 -14.67 -12.39
CA PRO A 164 -4.19 -15.91 -12.09
C PRO A 164 -2.68 -15.66 -12.02
N ILE A 165 -2.21 -15.34 -10.83
CA ILE A 165 -0.79 -15.13 -10.54
C ILE A 165 -0.20 -16.36 -9.85
N ARG A 166 1.07 -16.64 -10.13
CA ARG A 166 1.77 -17.74 -9.46
C ARG A 166 2.05 -17.36 -8.01
N ARG A 167 1.98 -18.35 -7.10
CA ARG A 167 2.41 -18.14 -5.73
C ARG A 167 3.88 -17.72 -5.71
N ASN A 168 4.14 -16.55 -5.15
CA ASN A 168 5.49 -16.02 -4.96
C ASN A 168 5.50 -15.14 -3.71
N HIS A 169 5.41 -15.77 -2.52
CA HIS A 169 5.57 -15.14 -1.23
C HIS A 169 4.49 -14.07 -0.93
N GLY A 170 3.23 -14.47 -0.90
CA GLY A 170 2.04 -13.61 -0.64
C GLY A 170 1.71 -12.68 -1.82
N LYS A 171 0.47 -12.60 -2.19
CA LYS A 171 0.05 -11.98 -3.45
C LYS A 171 -0.32 -10.50 -3.27
N SER A 172 -1.27 -10.18 -2.40
CA SER A 172 -1.70 -8.80 -2.14
C SER A 172 -0.77 -8.12 -1.14
N ARG A 173 -0.25 -6.92 -1.44
CA ARG A 173 0.78 -6.24 -0.62
C ARG A 173 0.47 -4.79 -0.32
N THR A 174 -0.44 -4.18 -1.06
CA THR A 174 -0.67 -2.75 -1.06
C THR A 174 -1.80 -2.37 -0.13
N VAL A 175 -1.72 -1.19 0.44
CA VAL A 175 -2.82 -0.57 1.21
C VAL A 175 -3.64 0.25 0.23
N PRO A 176 -4.98 0.10 0.18
CA PRO A 176 -5.84 0.98 -0.60
C PRO A 176 -5.72 2.45 -0.15
N ALA A 177 -6.24 3.37 -0.95
CA ALA A 177 -6.37 4.77 -0.55
C ALA A 177 -7.81 5.25 -0.72
N TYR A 178 -8.28 6.08 0.20
CA TYR A 178 -9.62 6.64 0.24
C TYR A 178 -9.59 8.17 0.22
N SER A 179 -10.41 8.78 -0.61
CA SER A 179 -10.77 10.20 -0.57
C SER A 179 -12.10 10.41 -1.31
N ASP A 180 -12.90 11.39 -0.89
CA ASP A 180 -14.12 11.82 -1.58
C ASP A 180 -15.09 10.68 -1.96
N ASN A 181 -15.27 9.72 -1.07
CA ASN A 181 -16.07 8.50 -1.25
C ASN A 181 -15.55 7.57 -2.36
N VAL A 182 -14.29 7.68 -2.74
CA VAL A 182 -13.62 6.78 -3.70
C VAL A 182 -12.55 5.97 -2.99
N VAL A 183 -12.54 4.65 -3.19
CA VAL A 183 -11.44 3.77 -2.80
C VAL A 183 -10.65 3.37 -4.04
N VAL A 184 -9.34 3.60 -4.01
CA VAL A 184 -8.41 3.22 -5.08
C VAL A 184 -7.52 2.08 -4.60
N THR A 185 -7.39 1.03 -5.40
CA THR A 185 -6.49 -0.09 -5.18
C THR A 185 -5.36 -0.13 -6.19
N PHE A 186 -4.24 -0.72 -5.80
CA PHE A 186 -3.13 -1.06 -6.67
C PHE A 186 -2.83 -2.56 -6.52
N GLY A 187 -3.23 -3.36 -7.49
CA GLY A 187 -3.11 -4.82 -7.42
C GLY A 187 -1.69 -5.34 -7.67
N PRO A 188 -1.42 -6.61 -7.33
CA PRO A 188 -0.09 -7.23 -7.43
C PRO A 188 0.48 -7.26 -8.86
N ALA A 189 -0.37 -7.32 -9.88
CA ALA A 189 0.03 -7.25 -11.29
C ALA A 189 -0.01 -5.81 -11.88
N ALA A 190 0.03 -4.79 -11.00
CA ALA A 190 -0.05 -3.37 -11.37
C ALA A 190 -1.38 -2.97 -12.05
N HIS A 191 -2.46 -3.65 -11.70
CA HIS A 191 -3.82 -3.21 -12.03
C HIS A 191 -4.28 -2.15 -11.01
N VAL A 192 -4.91 -1.09 -11.48
CA VAL A 192 -5.51 -0.04 -10.65
C VAL A 192 -7.02 -0.09 -10.81
N MET A 193 -7.74 -0.03 -9.70
CA MET A 193 -9.20 -0.03 -9.68
C MET A 193 -9.68 1.04 -8.71
N ALA A 194 -10.63 1.86 -9.14
CA ALA A 194 -11.35 2.81 -8.29
C ALA A 194 -12.81 2.44 -8.20
N VAL A 195 -13.35 2.49 -6.99
CA VAL A 195 -14.74 2.17 -6.70
C VAL A 195 -15.37 3.24 -5.81
N ASP A 196 -16.69 3.40 -5.91
CA ASP A 196 -17.46 4.12 -4.90
C ASP A 196 -17.37 3.38 -3.57
N ALA A 197 -16.92 4.05 -2.51
CA ALA A 197 -16.67 3.43 -1.22
C ALA A 197 -17.96 2.91 -0.55
N THR A 198 -19.08 3.58 -0.77
CA THR A 198 -20.36 3.20 -0.17
C THR A 198 -20.99 2.03 -0.91
N SER A 199 -21.16 2.15 -2.22
CA SER A 199 -21.86 1.15 -3.02
C SER A 199 -20.98 -0.01 -3.48
N GLY A 200 -19.65 0.18 -3.59
CA GLY A 200 -18.74 -0.75 -4.24
C GLY A 200 -18.84 -0.72 -5.77
N ASP A 201 -19.56 0.27 -6.35
CA ASP A 201 -19.68 0.40 -7.80
C ASP A 201 -18.34 0.77 -8.43
N LEU A 202 -18.04 0.11 -9.55
CA LEU A 202 -16.82 0.37 -10.30
C LEU A 202 -16.90 1.75 -10.96
N LEU A 203 -15.90 2.59 -10.71
CA LEU A 203 -15.77 3.90 -11.35
C LEU A 203 -14.87 3.81 -12.59
N TRP A 204 -13.65 3.33 -12.40
CA TRP A 204 -12.69 3.17 -13.49
C TRP A 204 -11.61 2.14 -13.15
N THR A 205 -10.87 1.71 -14.17
CA THR A 205 -9.75 0.78 -14.03
C THR A 205 -8.61 1.14 -14.98
N ARG A 206 -7.36 0.76 -14.61
CA ARG A 206 -6.17 0.89 -15.46
C ARG A 206 -5.32 -0.38 -15.37
N ASP A 207 -4.74 -0.79 -16.47
CA ASP A 207 -3.75 -1.85 -16.57
C ASP A 207 -2.40 -1.24 -16.93
N LEU A 208 -1.58 -0.97 -15.91
CA LEU A 208 -0.36 -0.18 -16.09
C LEU A 208 0.71 -0.95 -16.88
N VAL A 209 0.75 -2.27 -16.78
CA VAL A 209 1.67 -3.09 -17.57
C VAL A 209 1.35 -2.94 -19.06
N ARG A 210 0.08 -3.03 -19.41
CA ARG A 210 -0.37 -2.91 -20.79
C ARG A 210 -0.23 -1.49 -21.33
N GLU A 211 -0.55 -0.49 -20.52
CA GLU A 211 -0.59 0.91 -20.96
C GLU A 211 0.82 1.52 -21.05
N TYR A 212 1.69 1.19 -20.10
CA TYR A 212 3.00 1.84 -19.95
C TYR A 212 4.19 0.90 -20.15
N GLN A 213 3.96 -0.40 -20.46
CA GLN A 213 5.00 -1.41 -20.60
C GLN A 213 5.95 -1.44 -19.40
N CYS A 214 5.40 -1.26 -18.20
CA CYS A 214 6.18 -1.36 -16.98
C CYS A 214 6.42 -2.82 -16.58
N GLU A 215 7.56 -3.07 -15.94
CA GLU A 215 7.90 -4.39 -15.38
C GLU A 215 7.42 -4.45 -13.93
N VAL A 216 6.56 -5.44 -13.60
CA VAL A 216 6.17 -5.70 -12.22
C VAL A 216 7.40 -6.17 -11.44
N PRO A 217 7.70 -5.59 -10.26
CA PRO A 217 8.86 -5.97 -9.47
C PRO A 217 8.82 -7.44 -9.05
N GLN A 218 9.98 -7.99 -8.68
CA GLN A 218 10.04 -9.28 -7.99
C GLN A 218 9.14 -9.23 -6.74
N TRP A 219 8.38 -10.28 -6.47
CA TRP A 219 7.36 -10.39 -5.40
C TRP A 219 6.14 -9.49 -5.60
N TYR A 220 5.81 -9.11 -6.84
CA TYR A 220 4.65 -8.29 -7.23
C TYR A 220 4.75 -6.81 -6.86
N ALA A 221 3.80 -6.02 -7.31
CA ALA A 221 3.74 -4.60 -7.00
C ALA A 221 3.43 -4.37 -5.51
N GLY A 222 4.16 -3.46 -4.88
CA GLY A 222 4.07 -3.16 -3.44
C GLY A 222 3.81 -1.69 -3.12
N GLN A 223 3.81 -0.80 -4.11
CA GLN A 223 3.50 0.60 -3.88
C GLN A 223 2.02 0.80 -3.57
N CYS A 224 1.71 1.67 -2.61
CA CYS A 224 0.36 2.08 -2.29
C CYS A 224 0.00 3.35 -3.09
N PRO A 225 -1.24 3.48 -3.60
CA PRO A 225 -1.65 4.68 -4.32
C PRO A 225 -1.63 5.90 -3.39
N LEU A 226 -1.15 7.02 -3.92
CA LEU A 226 -1.20 8.31 -3.26
C LEU A 226 -2.39 9.10 -3.83
N ILE A 227 -3.36 9.48 -2.99
CA ILE A 227 -4.39 10.44 -3.38
C ILE A 227 -4.01 11.80 -2.84
N ASP A 228 -3.95 12.81 -3.72
CA ASP A 228 -3.60 14.18 -3.37
C ASP A 228 -4.33 15.15 -4.30
N ASP A 229 -5.03 16.13 -3.72
CA ASP A 229 -5.77 17.17 -4.45
C ASP A 229 -6.63 16.62 -5.62
N GLY A 230 -7.45 15.58 -5.33
CA GLY A 230 -8.35 14.97 -6.33
C GLY A 230 -7.64 14.16 -7.42
N LYS A 231 -6.36 13.84 -7.25
CA LYS A 231 -5.54 13.06 -8.17
C LYS A 231 -5.03 11.79 -7.51
N VAL A 232 -4.87 10.74 -8.29
CA VAL A 232 -4.16 9.50 -7.90
C VAL A 232 -2.77 9.53 -8.52
N ILE A 233 -1.75 9.64 -7.68
CA ILE A 233 -0.34 9.75 -8.10
C ILE A 233 0.31 8.37 -7.98
N LEU A 234 0.91 7.89 -9.06
CA LEU A 234 1.49 6.56 -9.16
C LEU A 234 2.90 6.61 -9.75
N GLY A 235 3.81 5.82 -9.17
CA GLY A 235 5.11 5.53 -9.75
C GLY A 235 4.99 4.38 -10.74
N ILE A 236 5.17 4.65 -12.02
CA ILE A 236 4.99 3.66 -13.09
C ILE A 236 6.29 2.92 -13.38
N GLY A 237 7.39 3.66 -13.55
CA GLY A 237 8.66 3.05 -13.99
C GLY A 237 8.53 2.28 -15.31
N GLY A 238 7.66 2.78 -16.21
CA GLY A 238 7.43 2.21 -17.52
C GLY A 238 8.50 2.63 -18.53
N GLU A 239 8.38 2.16 -19.77
CA GLU A 239 9.37 2.44 -20.81
C GLU A 239 9.52 3.94 -21.08
N THR A 240 8.42 4.67 -21.15
CA THR A 240 8.40 6.12 -21.47
C THR A 240 7.91 7.00 -20.36
N VAL A 241 7.16 6.48 -19.37
CA VAL A 241 6.54 7.22 -18.26
C VAL A 241 7.07 6.73 -16.93
N LEU A 242 7.60 7.66 -16.13
CA LEU A 242 8.10 7.37 -14.78
C LEU A 242 7.01 7.47 -13.73
N MET A 243 6.21 8.52 -13.78
CA MET A 243 5.08 8.75 -12.87
C MET A 243 3.87 9.26 -13.64
N THR A 244 2.68 9.05 -13.12
CA THR A 244 1.45 9.61 -13.66
C THR A 244 0.54 10.12 -12.55
N ALA A 245 -0.27 11.14 -12.85
CA ALA A 245 -1.43 11.51 -12.08
C ALA A 245 -2.69 11.22 -12.88
N LEU A 246 -3.63 10.55 -12.23
CA LEU A 246 -4.95 10.27 -12.77
C LEU A 246 -6.00 11.07 -12.00
N ASP A 247 -7.04 11.54 -12.66
CA ASP A 247 -8.20 12.11 -11.98
C ASP A 247 -8.86 11.06 -11.09
N LEU A 248 -9.12 11.39 -9.83
CA LEU A 248 -9.63 10.46 -8.82
C LEU A 248 -10.99 9.84 -9.23
N LYS A 249 -11.85 10.60 -9.88
CA LYS A 249 -13.23 10.18 -10.18
C LYS A 249 -13.38 9.53 -11.54
N THR A 250 -12.57 9.94 -12.52
CA THR A 250 -12.71 9.47 -13.92
C THR A 250 -11.59 8.52 -14.34
N GLY A 251 -10.43 8.52 -13.66
CA GLY A 251 -9.25 7.75 -14.05
C GLY A 251 -8.55 8.30 -15.30
N GLU A 252 -8.98 9.47 -15.82
CA GLU A 252 -8.33 10.13 -16.93
C GLU A 252 -6.94 10.65 -16.52
N THR A 253 -5.99 10.57 -17.43
CA THR A 253 -4.62 11.06 -17.18
C THR A 253 -4.62 12.59 -17.10
N VAL A 254 -4.16 13.13 -15.95
CA VAL A 254 -3.99 14.56 -15.73
C VAL A 254 -2.62 15.01 -16.22
N TRP A 255 -1.57 14.28 -15.85
CA TRP A 255 -0.21 14.51 -16.34
C TRP A 255 0.63 13.23 -16.29
N GLU A 256 1.72 13.20 -17.04
CA GLU A 256 2.72 12.16 -17.05
C GLU A 256 4.11 12.77 -16.95
N LEU A 257 4.93 12.27 -16.04
CA LEU A 257 6.35 12.58 -15.98
C LEU A 257 7.09 11.58 -16.87
N PRO A 258 7.80 12.04 -17.91
CA PRO A 258 8.59 11.15 -18.75
C PRO A 258 9.67 10.39 -17.98
N ASN A 259 9.91 9.14 -18.33
CA ASN A 259 11.01 8.33 -17.79
C ASN A 259 12.31 8.67 -18.55
N VAL A 260 12.88 9.84 -18.27
CA VAL A 260 13.96 10.43 -19.04
C VAL A 260 15.31 9.82 -18.67
N VAL A 261 16.05 9.42 -19.68
CA VAL A 261 17.46 9.05 -19.58
C VAL A 261 18.31 10.33 -19.71
N VAL A 262 18.78 10.88 -18.60
CA VAL A 262 19.53 12.16 -18.61
C VAL A 262 21.01 11.97 -18.93
N LEU A 263 21.54 10.76 -18.80
CA LEU A 263 22.98 10.51 -18.99
C LEU A 263 23.22 9.39 -20.00
N VAL A 264 23.99 9.67 -21.03
CA VAL A 264 24.44 8.71 -22.06
C VAL A 264 25.10 7.44 -21.45
N ALA A 265 25.60 7.52 -20.22
CA ALA A 265 26.21 6.41 -19.49
C ALA A 265 25.22 5.49 -18.76
N GLN A 266 23.93 5.83 -18.72
CA GLN A 266 22.89 5.05 -18.04
C GLN A 266 21.62 5.03 -18.92
N PRO A 267 21.59 4.15 -19.93
CA PRO A 267 20.54 4.15 -20.95
C PRO A 267 19.17 3.72 -20.42
N ASP A 268 19.10 3.04 -19.27
CA ASP A 268 17.85 2.53 -18.73
C ASP A 268 17.14 3.59 -17.85
N GLY A 269 15.84 3.78 -18.04
CA GLY A 269 14.98 4.55 -17.16
C GLY A 269 14.90 3.94 -15.74
N LEU A 270 14.21 4.62 -14.83
CA LEU A 270 13.87 4.04 -13.53
C LEU A 270 12.76 3.02 -13.72
N LYS A 271 12.85 1.86 -13.03
CA LYS A 271 11.82 0.83 -13.07
C LYS A 271 10.91 0.92 -11.85
N MET A 272 9.74 0.27 -11.91
CA MET A 272 8.81 0.16 -10.78
C MET A 272 9.51 -0.47 -9.59
N SER A 273 9.28 0.10 -8.40
CA SER A 273 9.72 -0.43 -7.10
C SER A 273 8.52 -0.74 -6.22
N HIS A 274 8.77 -1.16 -4.97
CA HIS A 274 7.73 -1.32 -3.96
C HIS A 274 7.46 -0.03 -3.17
N ALA A 275 8.31 1.00 -3.30
CA ALA A 275 8.16 2.26 -2.58
C ALA A 275 6.96 3.05 -3.09
N SER A 276 6.19 3.63 -2.19
CA SER A 276 5.10 4.54 -2.52
C SER A 276 5.63 5.94 -2.84
N VAL A 277 4.86 6.71 -3.61
CA VAL A 277 5.19 8.11 -3.90
C VAL A 277 5.06 8.93 -2.61
N LEU A 278 6.04 9.78 -2.36
CA LEU A 278 6.03 10.76 -1.26
C LEU A 278 5.58 12.12 -1.80
N ALA A 279 4.49 12.68 -1.24
CA ALA A 279 4.17 14.08 -1.38
C ALA A 279 4.81 14.87 -0.24
N THR A 280 5.59 15.88 -0.55
CA THR A 280 6.30 16.69 0.47
C THR A 280 6.73 18.04 -0.07
N THR A 281 7.08 18.94 0.86
CA THR A 281 7.72 20.23 0.53
C THR A 281 9.20 20.18 0.87
N LEU A 282 10.08 20.39 -0.10
CA LEU A 282 11.51 20.62 0.11
C LEU A 282 11.90 21.98 -0.45
N LEU A 283 12.72 22.72 0.29
CA LEU A 283 13.18 24.09 -0.10
C LEU A 283 12.01 25.02 -0.49
N GLY A 284 10.87 24.91 0.21
CA GLY A 284 9.67 25.69 -0.07
C GLY A 284 8.89 25.28 -1.33
N ARG A 285 9.29 24.22 -2.05
CA ARG A 285 8.60 23.71 -3.24
C ARG A 285 7.88 22.41 -2.92
N GLU A 286 6.55 22.38 -3.14
CA GLU A 286 5.76 21.14 -3.09
C GLU A 286 6.12 20.24 -4.26
N GLN A 287 6.27 18.94 -3.99
CA GLN A 287 6.73 17.99 -4.98
C GLN A 287 6.30 16.55 -4.66
N TYR A 288 6.20 15.76 -5.71
CA TYR A 288 6.05 14.31 -5.64
C TYR A 288 7.40 13.65 -5.90
N ILE A 289 7.78 12.73 -5.01
CA ILE A 289 9.08 12.04 -5.06
C ILE A 289 8.84 10.55 -5.19
N TYR A 290 9.46 9.93 -6.19
CA TYR A 290 9.38 8.50 -6.42
C TYR A 290 10.76 7.85 -6.41
N ALA A 291 10.91 6.84 -5.55
CA ALA A 291 12.09 5.99 -5.46
C ALA A 291 11.88 4.73 -6.31
N GLY A 292 12.35 4.74 -7.54
CA GLY A 292 12.31 3.60 -8.46
C GLY A 292 13.57 2.75 -8.41
N ILE A 293 13.52 1.53 -8.94
CA ILE A 293 14.74 0.74 -9.15
C ILE A 293 15.63 1.50 -10.15
N GLY A 294 16.86 1.80 -9.73
CA GLY A 294 17.82 2.56 -10.52
C GLY A 294 17.99 4.02 -10.10
N GLY A 295 17.22 4.52 -9.11
CA GLY A 295 17.38 5.87 -8.56
C GLY A 295 16.10 6.48 -7.99
N ILE A 296 16.12 7.79 -7.79
CA ILE A 296 15.02 8.56 -7.23
C ILE A 296 14.83 9.83 -8.06
N ALA A 297 13.59 10.25 -8.27
CA ALA A 297 13.25 11.46 -9.01
C ALA A 297 12.10 12.20 -8.35
N ALA A 298 12.02 13.51 -8.59
CA ALA A 298 10.93 14.35 -8.13
C ALA A 298 10.37 15.20 -9.26
N CYS A 299 9.07 15.44 -9.21
CA CYS A 299 8.38 16.41 -10.05
C CYS A 299 7.58 17.39 -9.19
N ASP A 300 7.18 18.51 -9.79
CA ASP A 300 6.21 19.40 -9.17
C ASP A 300 4.78 18.83 -9.26
N LEU A 301 3.79 19.59 -8.78
CA LEU A 301 2.40 19.15 -8.74
C LEU A 301 1.75 19.02 -10.14
N ASP A 302 2.39 19.58 -11.17
CA ASP A 302 2.00 19.52 -12.57
C ASP A 302 2.77 18.47 -13.38
N GLY A 303 3.59 17.63 -12.72
CA GLY A 303 4.36 16.55 -13.35
C GLY A 303 5.63 17.01 -14.06
N GLN A 304 6.11 18.25 -13.82
CA GLN A 304 7.37 18.70 -14.41
C GLN A 304 8.56 18.23 -13.57
N LEU A 305 9.56 17.62 -14.20
CA LEU A 305 10.75 17.14 -13.52
C LEU A 305 11.47 18.29 -12.79
N LEU A 306 11.69 18.12 -11.49
CA LEU A 306 12.48 19.05 -10.68
C LEU A 306 13.92 18.58 -10.56
N TRP A 307 14.12 17.34 -10.16
CA TRP A 307 15.44 16.74 -9.99
C TRP A 307 15.39 15.22 -10.04
N GLN A 308 16.56 14.60 -10.24
CA GLN A 308 16.74 13.15 -10.09
C GLN A 308 18.14 12.85 -9.53
N CYS A 309 18.27 11.73 -8.82
CA CYS A 309 19.53 11.21 -8.33
C CYS A 309 19.63 9.71 -8.64
N ARG A 310 20.73 9.30 -9.30
CA ARG A 310 20.95 7.93 -9.74
C ARG A 310 22.23 7.31 -9.20
N THR A 311 22.76 7.86 -8.12
CA THR A 311 24.02 7.37 -7.52
C THR A 311 23.78 6.26 -6.50
N TRP A 312 22.70 6.31 -5.71
CA TRP A 312 22.31 5.23 -4.81
C TRP A 312 21.22 4.35 -5.44
N LYS A 313 21.52 3.05 -5.62
CA LYS A 313 20.70 2.12 -6.43
C LYS A 313 20.49 0.80 -5.69
N PRO A 314 19.63 0.73 -4.68
CA PRO A 314 19.28 -0.55 -4.08
C PRO A 314 18.61 -1.47 -5.11
N ALA A 315 18.89 -2.77 -4.99
CA ALA A 315 18.30 -3.78 -5.87
C ALA A 315 16.81 -3.97 -5.62
N VAL A 316 16.38 -3.74 -4.37
CA VAL A 316 14.98 -3.76 -3.93
C VAL A 316 14.75 -2.51 -3.09
N TRP A 317 13.67 -1.78 -3.37
CA TRP A 317 13.32 -0.58 -2.62
C TRP A 317 11.86 -0.63 -2.20
N ALA A 318 11.59 -0.73 -0.88
CA ALA A 318 10.26 -0.78 -0.31
C ALA A 318 9.92 0.43 0.59
N PRO A 319 10.79 0.88 1.50
CA PRO A 319 10.48 2.05 2.31
C PRO A 319 10.29 3.31 1.46
N THR A 320 9.28 4.10 1.78
CA THR A 320 9.09 5.44 1.20
C THR A 320 10.24 6.35 1.67
N PRO A 321 10.82 7.22 0.84
CA PRO A 321 11.76 8.25 1.28
C PRO A 321 11.18 9.08 2.42
N LEU A 322 12.00 9.43 3.41
CA LEU A 322 11.56 10.20 4.58
C LEU A 322 12.20 11.59 4.59
N LYS A 323 11.38 12.64 4.59
CA LYS A 323 11.88 14.01 4.75
C LYS A 323 12.52 14.20 6.13
N ILE A 324 13.74 14.75 6.16
CA ILE A 324 14.42 15.21 7.36
C ILE A 324 14.93 16.64 7.16
N GLY A 325 14.38 17.59 7.91
CA GLY A 325 14.69 19.02 7.69
C GLY A 325 14.08 19.58 6.41
N GLU A 326 14.64 20.67 5.90
CA GLU A 326 14.06 21.41 4.77
C GLU A 326 14.64 21.00 3.42
N ASP A 327 15.80 20.37 3.39
CA ASP A 327 16.56 20.09 2.17
C ASP A 327 17.03 18.63 2.05
N ARG A 328 16.62 17.73 2.96
CA ARG A 328 17.16 16.36 3.01
C ARG A 328 16.09 15.29 3.05
N LEU A 329 16.45 14.15 2.49
CA LEU A 329 15.72 12.90 2.58
C LEU A 329 16.61 11.82 3.19
N PHE A 330 16.05 11.08 4.15
CA PHE A 330 16.62 9.81 4.59
C PHE A 330 16.06 8.70 3.70
N LEU A 331 16.96 7.96 3.06
CA LEU A 331 16.67 6.85 2.19
C LEU A 331 17.13 5.57 2.87
N THR A 332 16.33 4.51 2.75
CA THR A 332 16.72 3.20 3.28
C THR A 332 16.16 2.07 2.43
N ALA A 333 16.86 0.94 2.42
CA ALA A 333 16.43 -0.27 1.71
C ALA A 333 17.10 -1.51 2.32
N GLY A 334 16.46 -2.65 2.15
CA GLY A 334 16.98 -3.94 2.59
C GLY A 334 18.05 -4.54 1.67
N TYR A 335 18.30 -5.84 1.86
CA TYR A 335 19.18 -6.65 1.01
C TYR A 335 20.60 -6.08 0.89
N GLY A 336 21.16 -5.62 2.01
CA GLY A 336 22.53 -5.10 2.09
C GLY A 336 22.71 -3.66 1.61
N ALA A 337 21.64 -2.97 1.19
CA ALA A 337 21.72 -1.59 0.76
C ALA A 337 22.02 -0.64 1.94
N GLY A 338 21.29 -0.78 3.05
CA GLY A 338 21.44 0.07 4.23
C GLY A 338 20.67 1.38 4.09
N SER A 339 21.35 2.50 4.29
CA SER A 339 20.71 3.81 4.22
C SER A 339 21.60 4.86 3.56
N ALA A 340 20.98 5.95 3.11
CA ALA A 340 21.66 7.09 2.53
C ALA A 340 20.98 8.39 2.96
N LEU A 341 21.77 9.46 3.01
CA LEU A 341 21.31 10.83 3.17
C LEU A 341 21.41 11.55 1.83
N LEU A 342 20.27 11.89 1.27
CA LEU A 342 20.17 12.67 0.04
C LEU A 342 19.90 14.13 0.41
N ARG A 343 20.66 15.04 -0.20
CA ARG A 343 20.43 16.48 -0.10
C ARG A 343 19.93 17.03 -1.43
N VAL A 344 18.91 17.86 -1.36
CA VAL A 344 18.43 18.67 -2.48
C VAL A 344 18.96 20.09 -2.31
N GLN A 345 19.52 20.66 -3.37
CA GLN A 345 20.01 22.04 -3.42
C GLN A 345 19.25 22.79 -4.51
N SER A 346 19.12 24.09 -4.35
CA SER A 346 18.49 24.94 -5.36
C SER A 346 19.35 26.17 -5.62
N GLU A 347 19.65 26.39 -6.90
CA GLU A 347 20.31 27.60 -7.39
C GLU A 347 19.53 28.11 -8.61
N ASN A 348 19.12 29.38 -8.60
CA ASN A 348 18.36 30.01 -9.70
C ASN A 348 17.13 29.20 -10.15
N ASN A 349 16.36 28.63 -9.22
CA ASN A 349 15.23 27.73 -9.46
C ASN A 349 15.58 26.41 -10.16
N THR A 350 16.83 26.07 -10.30
CA THR A 350 17.29 24.75 -10.73
C THR A 350 17.57 23.91 -9.49
N PHE A 351 17.02 22.71 -9.46
CA PHE A 351 17.20 21.78 -8.34
C PHE A 351 18.21 20.69 -8.72
N GLU A 352 19.07 20.36 -7.78
CA GLU A 352 20.01 19.25 -7.87
C GLU A 352 19.93 18.39 -6.61
N ALA A 353 20.01 17.07 -6.78
CA ALA A 353 19.98 16.12 -5.68
C ALA A 353 21.25 15.28 -5.66
N VAL A 354 21.91 15.24 -4.50
CA VAL A 354 23.19 14.52 -4.30
C VAL A 354 23.12 13.63 -3.06
N ILE A 355 23.78 12.48 -3.11
CA ILE A 355 23.99 11.65 -1.92
C ILE A 355 25.14 12.24 -1.12
N GLU A 356 24.85 12.72 0.10
CA GLU A 356 25.87 13.24 1.02
C GLU A 356 26.60 12.11 1.75
N ASN A 357 25.86 11.08 2.17
CA ASN A 357 26.39 9.96 2.93
C ASN A 357 25.66 8.65 2.58
N GLU A 358 26.38 7.55 2.75
CA GLU A 358 25.84 6.18 2.65
C GLU A 358 26.35 5.34 3.81
N TRP A 359 25.49 4.49 4.35
CA TRP A 359 25.84 3.59 5.47
C TRP A 359 25.35 2.17 5.18
N LYS A 360 26.20 1.20 5.43
CA LYS A 360 25.80 -0.21 5.40
C LYS A 360 24.82 -0.53 6.55
N PRO A 361 24.00 -1.59 6.46
CA PRO A 361 22.97 -1.90 7.45
C PRO A 361 23.48 -1.99 8.91
N ASN A 362 24.72 -2.43 9.08
CA ASN A 362 25.38 -2.57 10.40
C ASN A 362 26.19 -1.33 10.83
N LYS A 363 26.05 -0.19 10.13
CA LYS A 363 26.84 1.05 10.37
C LYS A 363 25.98 2.25 10.69
N GLY A 364 24.66 2.10 10.70
CA GLY A 364 23.70 3.15 11.02
C GLY A 364 22.27 2.64 11.02
N PRO A 365 21.28 3.52 11.22
CA PRO A 365 19.87 3.14 11.12
C PRO A 365 19.53 2.77 9.68
N ALA A 366 18.82 1.67 9.51
CA ALA A 366 18.33 1.19 8.21
C ALA A 366 17.04 0.40 8.39
N SER A 367 16.23 0.29 7.33
CA SER A 367 15.03 -0.54 7.31
C SER A 367 14.93 -1.33 6.01
N GLU A 368 14.36 -2.51 6.08
CA GLU A 368 14.17 -3.37 4.91
C GLU A 368 12.83 -3.11 4.20
N GLN A 369 11.73 -3.01 4.95
CA GLN A 369 10.38 -2.86 4.42
C GLN A 369 9.64 -1.64 4.97
N GLN A 370 9.69 -1.45 6.28
CA GLN A 370 8.91 -0.40 6.92
C GLN A 370 9.57 0.97 6.75
N THR A 371 8.76 1.97 6.41
CA THR A 371 9.26 3.35 6.39
C THR A 371 9.54 3.81 7.82
N PRO A 372 10.70 4.38 8.11
CA PRO A 372 11.03 4.91 9.43
C PRO A 372 10.05 5.97 9.94
N LEU A 373 9.99 6.16 11.26
CA LEU A 373 9.26 7.26 11.89
C LEU A 373 10.24 8.38 12.27
N LEU A 374 9.79 9.60 12.09
CA LEU A 374 10.50 10.79 12.56
C LEU A 374 9.64 11.52 13.59
N ILE A 375 10.11 11.59 14.83
CA ILE A 375 9.42 12.25 15.95
C ILE A 375 10.42 13.17 16.64
N ASP A 376 10.15 14.46 16.68
CA ASP A 376 10.96 15.49 17.34
C ASP A 376 12.47 15.38 17.04
N GLY A 377 12.82 15.23 15.75
CA GLY A 377 14.20 15.11 15.28
C GLY A 377 14.88 13.78 15.61
N THR A 378 14.14 12.82 16.15
CA THR A 378 14.61 11.45 16.39
C THR A 378 14.01 10.51 15.35
N LEU A 379 14.89 9.78 14.66
CA LEU A 379 14.54 8.73 13.72
C LEU A 379 14.40 7.40 14.45
N PHE A 380 13.26 6.75 14.28
CA PHE A 380 12.97 5.42 14.82
C PHE A 380 12.86 4.40 13.70
N VAL A 381 13.61 3.31 13.82
CA VAL A 381 13.77 2.31 12.75
C VAL A 381 13.81 0.91 13.34
N ILE A 382 13.05 -0.02 12.79
CA ILE A 382 13.31 -1.45 12.99
C ILE A 382 14.41 -1.86 12.02
N GLN A 383 15.55 -2.27 12.57
CA GLN A 383 16.74 -2.61 11.81
C GLN A 383 16.51 -3.86 10.92
N PRO A 384 17.13 -3.91 9.73
CA PRO A 384 16.99 -5.05 8.84
C PRO A 384 17.67 -6.30 9.39
N LYS A 385 17.34 -7.47 8.81
CA LYS A 385 17.90 -8.77 9.22
C LYS A 385 19.42 -8.85 9.11
N ASP A 386 20.03 -8.02 8.27
CA ASP A 386 21.49 -7.96 8.02
C ASP A 386 22.21 -6.84 8.80
N ALA A 387 21.55 -6.21 9.76
CA ALA A 387 22.15 -5.17 10.63
C ALA A 387 23.09 -5.72 11.73
N GLY A 388 23.52 -6.96 11.63
CA GLY A 388 24.45 -7.58 12.57
C GLY A 388 23.89 -7.76 13.98
N ALA A 389 24.55 -7.17 14.99
CA ALA A 389 24.10 -7.30 16.38
C ALA A 389 22.73 -6.66 16.64
N LEU A 390 22.41 -5.58 15.93
CA LEU A 390 21.16 -4.84 16.08
C LEU A 390 20.03 -5.34 15.18
N ARG A 391 20.22 -6.46 14.47
CA ARG A 391 19.20 -6.99 13.56
C ARG A 391 17.83 -7.08 14.22
N THR A 392 16.81 -6.55 13.54
CA THR A 392 15.40 -6.58 13.94
C THR A 392 15.05 -5.90 15.26
N GLU A 393 15.99 -5.14 15.85
CA GLU A 393 15.71 -4.27 17.01
C GLU A 393 15.11 -2.94 16.55
N LEU A 394 14.25 -2.35 17.36
CA LEU A 394 13.86 -0.94 17.21
C LEU A 394 14.99 -0.07 17.75
N VAL A 395 15.48 0.86 16.94
CA VAL A 395 16.54 1.79 17.31
C VAL A 395 16.07 3.23 17.19
N ALA A 396 16.69 4.11 17.99
CA ALA A 396 16.51 5.56 17.93
C ALA A 396 17.85 6.23 17.53
N ALA A 397 17.78 7.16 16.58
CA ALA A 397 18.92 7.93 16.10
C ALA A 397 18.56 9.41 15.95
N ASP A 398 19.50 10.32 16.27
CA ASP A 398 19.34 11.76 16.04
C ASP A 398 19.64 12.08 14.58
N VAL A 399 18.70 12.70 13.86
CA VAL A 399 18.89 13.03 12.44
C VAL A 399 20.08 13.95 12.17
N HIS A 400 20.53 14.71 13.18
CA HIS A 400 21.68 15.62 13.08
C HIS A 400 23.02 14.93 13.39
N ARG A 401 22.97 13.68 13.88
CA ARG A 401 24.15 12.91 14.29
C ARG A 401 24.23 11.55 13.59
N LEU A 402 23.50 11.37 12.49
CA LEU A 402 23.59 10.15 11.69
C LEU A 402 25.06 9.86 11.33
N PRO A 403 25.51 8.60 11.42
CA PRO A 403 24.72 7.38 11.64
C PRO A 403 24.64 6.90 13.12
N GLU A 404 24.89 7.75 14.09
CA GLU A 404 24.95 7.37 15.51
C GLU A 404 23.58 6.89 16.04
N ILE A 405 23.53 5.68 16.59
CA ILE A 405 22.35 5.14 17.26
C ILE A 405 22.44 5.51 18.74
N LYS A 406 21.41 6.18 19.26
CA LYS A 406 21.31 6.63 20.65
C LYS A 406 20.80 5.54 21.60
N ALA A 407 19.82 4.75 21.13
CA ALA A 407 19.15 3.75 21.94
C ALA A 407 18.65 2.59 21.09
N THR A 408 18.45 1.43 21.74
CA THR A 408 17.86 0.24 21.13
C THR A 408 16.84 -0.39 22.07
N SER A 409 15.85 -1.10 21.51
CA SER A 409 14.90 -1.89 22.30
C SER A 409 15.55 -3.07 23.04
N GLY A 410 16.79 -3.38 22.68
CA GLY A 410 17.58 -4.47 23.29
C GLY A 410 17.47 -5.79 22.54
N LYS A 411 18.48 -6.64 22.76
CA LYS A 411 18.64 -7.92 22.06
C LYS A 411 17.50 -8.92 22.26
N ASP A 412 16.72 -8.74 23.32
CA ASP A 412 15.60 -9.62 23.69
C ASP A 412 14.28 -9.14 23.07
N ALA A 413 14.27 -7.96 22.42
CA ALA A 413 13.13 -7.35 21.73
C ALA A 413 13.40 -7.26 20.23
N ARG A 414 13.07 -8.32 19.50
CA ARG A 414 13.30 -8.44 18.06
C ARG A 414 11.99 -8.60 17.31
N PHE A 415 11.73 -7.67 16.40
CA PHE A 415 10.42 -7.51 15.77
C PHE A 415 10.35 -8.05 14.33
N GLY A 416 11.42 -8.68 13.84
CA GLY A 416 11.45 -9.17 12.46
C GLY A 416 11.36 -8.05 11.44
N LEU A 417 10.41 -8.15 10.50
CA LEU A 417 10.07 -7.12 9.51
C LEU A 417 8.73 -6.44 9.83
N GLY A 418 8.21 -6.64 11.03
CA GLY A 418 6.88 -6.25 11.44
C GLY A 418 6.61 -4.75 11.34
N PRO A 419 5.34 -4.38 11.09
CA PRO A 419 4.91 -2.99 11.05
C PRO A 419 4.86 -2.37 12.44
N TYR A 420 4.96 -1.03 12.47
CA TYR A 420 4.85 -0.26 13.70
C TYR A 420 4.27 1.13 13.46
N LEU A 421 3.64 1.69 14.48
CA LEU A 421 3.18 3.07 14.55
C LEU A 421 3.46 3.65 15.93
N TYR A 422 3.30 4.95 16.08
CA TYR A 422 3.43 5.64 17.37
C TYR A 422 2.14 6.39 17.68
N ALA A 423 1.44 5.96 18.71
CA ALA A 423 0.17 6.53 19.18
C ALA A 423 0.14 6.58 20.71
N ASP A 424 -0.49 7.61 21.27
CA ASP A 424 -0.61 7.81 22.73
C ASP A 424 0.72 7.64 23.46
N ASN A 425 1.76 8.32 22.96
CA ASN A 425 3.13 8.31 23.51
C ASN A 425 3.80 6.91 23.58
N ALA A 426 3.35 5.95 22.76
CA ALA A 426 3.93 4.62 22.72
C ALA A 426 4.09 4.09 21.29
N PHE A 427 5.09 3.24 21.09
CA PHE A 427 5.26 2.42 19.89
C PHE A 427 4.39 1.17 20.01
N TRP A 428 3.61 0.92 18.98
CA TRP A 428 2.79 -0.26 18.79
C TRP A 428 3.41 -1.04 17.64
N ILE A 429 3.95 -2.21 17.93
CA ILE A 429 4.78 -3.00 17.02
C ILE A 429 4.20 -4.40 16.92
N VAL A 430 3.98 -4.90 15.72
CA VAL A 430 3.63 -6.31 15.51
C VAL A 430 4.86 -7.04 14.98
N ASP A 431 5.29 -8.09 15.65
CA ASP A 431 6.41 -8.90 15.19
C ASP A 431 6.01 -9.96 14.14
N ASP A 432 7.00 -10.65 13.55
CA ASP A 432 6.76 -11.67 12.53
C ASP A 432 5.82 -12.79 13.04
N ASP A 433 5.84 -13.04 14.35
CA ASP A 433 5.05 -14.08 15.03
C ASP A 433 3.63 -13.63 15.43
N GLY A 434 3.21 -12.41 15.12
CA GLY A 434 1.89 -11.88 15.41
C GLY A 434 1.67 -11.45 16.85
N VAL A 435 2.74 -11.14 17.57
CA VAL A 435 2.69 -10.54 18.89
C VAL A 435 2.68 -9.03 18.75
N LEU A 436 1.69 -8.38 19.37
CA LEU A 436 1.62 -6.94 19.50
C LEU A 436 2.41 -6.52 20.74
N HIS A 437 3.43 -5.68 20.52
CA HIS A 437 4.28 -5.13 21.58
C HIS A 437 4.00 -3.65 21.77
N VAL A 438 4.10 -3.18 23.02
CA VAL A 438 4.00 -1.77 23.38
C VAL A 438 5.27 -1.32 24.08
N TYR A 439 5.89 -0.29 23.56
CA TYR A 439 7.08 0.34 24.10
C TYR A 439 6.89 1.85 24.22
N GLU A 440 7.35 2.44 25.29
CA GLU A 440 7.52 3.88 25.41
C GLU A 440 8.98 4.26 25.15
N TYR A 441 9.21 5.50 24.73
CA TYR A 441 10.54 6.07 24.58
C TYR A 441 10.63 7.40 25.31
N ALA A 442 11.52 7.47 26.29
CA ALA A 442 11.79 8.68 27.06
C ALA A 442 13.25 8.68 27.52
N ASN A 443 13.85 9.87 27.65
CA ASN A 443 15.21 10.04 28.16
C ASN A 443 16.29 9.21 27.40
N ASN A 444 16.09 9.01 26.09
CA ASN A 444 16.92 8.16 25.22
C ASN A 444 16.92 6.67 25.63
N GLU A 445 15.84 6.17 26.18
CA GLU A 445 15.68 4.79 26.55
C GLU A 445 14.30 4.25 26.09
N PHE A 446 14.28 3.02 25.61
CA PHE A 446 13.03 2.28 25.36
C PHE A 446 12.62 1.58 26.63
N ARG A 447 11.35 1.75 27.02
CA ARG A 447 10.74 1.06 28.15
C ARG A 447 9.68 0.10 27.63
N TYR A 448 9.87 -1.16 27.89
CA TYR A 448 8.86 -2.19 27.66
C TYR A 448 7.64 -1.94 28.55
N ILE A 449 6.43 -2.05 27.96
CA ILE A 449 5.16 -1.87 28.67
C ILE A 449 4.39 -3.18 28.74
N ALA A 450 4.09 -3.80 27.59
CA ALA A 450 3.35 -5.06 27.50
C ALA A 450 3.53 -5.71 26.13
N HIS A 451 3.19 -6.98 26.03
CA HIS A 451 2.98 -7.65 24.76
C HIS A 451 1.78 -8.60 24.84
N HIS A 452 1.21 -8.96 23.69
CA HIS A 452 0.15 -9.96 23.62
C HIS A 452 0.08 -10.60 22.23
N LYS A 453 -0.11 -11.91 22.17
CA LYS A 453 -0.32 -12.64 20.93
C LYS A 453 -1.70 -12.33 20.37
N VAL A 454 -1.78 -11.58 19.26
CA VAL A 454 -3.06 -11.13 18.67
C VAL A 454 -3.39 -11.82 17.36
N LEU A 455 -2.41 -12.35 16.64
CA LEU A 455 -2.56 -13.04 15.37
C LEU A 455 -1.96 -14.47 15.44
N PRO A 456 -2.37 -15.41 14.59
CA PRO A 456 -1.71 -16.72 14.48
C PRO A 456 -0.20 -16.64 14.27
N GLY A 457 0.29 -15.61 13.54
CA GLY A 457 1.71 -15.30 13.42
C GLY A 457 2.40 -16.07 12.32
N VAL A 458 1.95 -15.87 11.10
CA VAL A 458 2.67 -16.30 9.91
C VAL A 458 2.98 -15.05 9.11
N ASP A 459 4.22 -14.54 9.26
CA ASP A 459 4.68 -13.34 8.55
C ASP A 459 3.72 -12.14 8.73
N SER A 460 3.62 -11.59 9.93
CA SER A 460 2.72 -10.48 10.26
C SER A 460 3.28 -9.14 9.78
N TRP A 461 3.41 -8.97 8.45
CA TRP A 461 4.07 -7.81 7.81
C TRP A 461 3.11 -6.76 7.26
N GLY A 462 1.80 -7.03 7.32
CA GLY A 462 0.77 -6.11 6.82
C GLY A 462 0.79 -4.78 7.58
N PRO A 463 0.82 -3.61 6.89
CA PRO A 463 0.76 -2.32 7.56
C PRO A 463 -0.43 -2.20 8.51
N ILE A 464 -0.19 -1.60 9.68
CA ILE A 464 -1.22 -1.35 10.69
C ILE A 464 -2.17 -0.26 10.18
N ALA A 465 -3.48 -0.45 10.37
CA ALA A 465 -4.46 0.62 10.30
C ALA A 465 -4.92 1.02 11.71
N TYR A 466 -5.04 2.33 11.96
CA TYR A 466 -5.43 2.85 13.25
C TYR A 466 -6.32 4.09 13.11
N ALA A 467 -7.45 4.12 13.77
CA ALA A 467 -8.32 5.29 13.83
C ALA A 467 -9.08 5.33 15.15
N GLY A 468 -8.98 6.42 15.91
CA GLY A 468 -9.78 6.67 17.10
C GLY A 468 -9.71 5.53 18.12
N GLY A 469 -8.57 4.91 18.34
CA GLY A 469 -8.36 3.80 19.26
C GLY A 469 -8.76 2.42 18.72
N ILE A 470 -9.25 2.32 17.48
CA ILE A 470 -9.50 1.06 16.78
C ILE A 470 -8.28 0.72 15.94
N MET A 471 -7.77 -0.50 16.08
CA MET A 471 -6.57 -0.98 15.38
C MET A 471 -6.86 -2.24 14.58
N ILE A 472 -6.46 -2.26 13.31
CA ILE A 472 -6.57 -3.44 12.44
C ILE A 472 -5.18 -3.94 12.11
N LEU A 473 -4.95 -5.23 12.36
CA LEU A 473 -3.69 -5.93 12.14
C LEU A 473 -3.93 -7.16 11.27
N ARG A 474 -2.93 -7.58 10.50
CA ARG A 474 -2.98 -8.84 9.76
C ARG A 474 -1.64 -9.58 9.77
N ASP A 475 -1.72 -10.91 9.72
CA ASP A 475 -0.65 -11.78 9.23
C ASP A 475 -0.92 -12.20 7.78
N SER A 476 -0.24 -13.22 7.28
CA SER A 476 -0.37 -13.65 5.88
C SER A 476 -1.79 -14.08 5.51
N THR A 477 -2.61 -14.59 6.45
CA THR A 477 -3.92 -15.21 6.17
C THR A 477 -5.06 -14.79 7.10
N SER A 478 -4.77 -13.95 8.09
CA SER A 478 -5.72 -13.53 9.11
C SER A 478 -5.69 -12.03 9.34
N MET A 479 -6.83 -11.46 9.66
CA MET A 479 -6.99 -10.07 10.08
C MET A 479 -7.74 -10.00 11.41
N VAL A 480 -7.31 -9.11 12.30
CA VAL A 480 -7.95 -8.85 13.60
C VAL A 480 -8.21 -7.37 13.77
N CYS A 481 -9.37 -7.03 14.31
CA CYS A 481 -9.71 -5.68 14.76
C CYS A 481 -9.74 -5.63 16.28
N LEU A 482 -9.01 -4.68 16.83
CA LEU A 482 -8.88 -4.44 18.27
C LEU A 482 -9.52 -3.11 18.64
N ASP A 483 -10.19 -3.06 19.80
CA ASP A 483 -10.63 -1.84 20.44
C ASP A 483 -9.70 -1.57 21.63
N LEU A 484 -8.84 -0.58 21.48
CA LEU A 484 -7.83 -0.20 22.47
C LEU A 484 -8.22 1.04 23.28
N ARG A 485 -9.44 1.54 23.13
CA ARG A 485 -9.92 2.71 23.86
C ARG A 485 -10.02 2.40 25.36
N MET A 486 -9.66 3.36 26.18
CA MET A 486 -9.98 3.32 27.60
C MET A 486 -11.49 3.51 27.77
N ASP A 487 -12.13 2.70 28.63
CA ASP A 487 -13.57 2.80 28.97
C ASP A 487 -13.91 4.13 29.66
#